data_2ebeb46923ff7759b256ee12578702ef
#
_entry.id   2ebeb46923ff7759b256ee12578702ef
#
_cell.length_a   1.000
_cell.length_b   1.000
_cell.length_c   1.000
_cell.angle_alpha   90.00
_cell.angle_beta   90.00
_cell.angle_gamma   90.00
#
_symmetry.space_group_name_H-M   'P 1'
#
loop_
_entity.id
_entity.type
_entity.pdbx_description
1 polymer ?
#
loop_
_entity_poly.entity_id
_entity_poly.type
_entity_poly.pdbx_seq_one_letter_code
_entity_poly.pdbx_strand_id
1 'polypeptide(L)'
;MDKMRMESVDRTAKNMDRIADLFPNCITEALDEEHSTPDHKVYKKVVNFDMLRQMLSGDVLEGEEAYEFTWVGKKAAIVEANKPIRKTLRPCPKESVDWDTTENLYIEGDNLEVLKLLQESYLGKVKMIYIDPPYNTGNDFVYADDFRMAGDEYAEEAGLVDNEGNRMLKNTDTNGRFHSDWCSMIYSRLMLSRNLLSEDGVIFISIDDHEQENMKKICDEVFGEDNFIAQLIWELSLIHI
;
A
#
# COMPACT_ATOMS: atom_id res chain seq x y z
N MET A 1 1.16 -18.65 -29.37
CA MET A 1 0.76 -18.92 -27.99
C MET A 1 1.45 -17.89 -27.12
N ASP A 2 0.71 -16.89 -26.66
CA ASP A 2 1.23 -15.93 -25.68
C ASP A 2 1.54 -16.67 -24.38
N LYS A 3 2.78 -16.53 -23.90
CA LYS A 3 3.17 -17.08 -22.61
C LYS A 3 2.39 -16.36 -21.52
N MET A 4 1.66 -17.11 -20.71
CA MET A 4 0.98 -16.58 -19.53
C MET A 4 2.03 -15.92 -18.63
N ARG A 5 1.90 -14.60 -18.40
CA ARG A 5 2.77 -13.87 -17.47
C ARG A 5 2.28 -14.11 -16.06
N MET A 6 3.15 -14.64 -15.21
CA MET A 6 2.89 -14.76 -13.77
C MET A 6 3.23 -13.40 -13.13
N GLU A 7 2.21 -12.58 -12.97
CA GLU A 7 2.32 -11.21 -12.43
C GLU A 7 1.09 -10.92 -11.58
N SER A 8 1.25 -10.23 -10.47
CA SER A 8 0.11 -9.79 -9.64
C SER A 8 -0.76 -8.81 -10.42
N VAL A 9 -2.00 -8.62 -9.97
CA VAL A 9 -2.96 -7.74 -10.65
C VAL A 9 -2.42 -6.32 -10.77
N ASP A 10 -2.39 -5.79 -11.99
CA ASP A 10 -2.19 -4.38 -12.26
C ASP A 10 -3.46 -3.61 -11.87
N ARG A 11 -3.41 -2.97 -10.72
CA ARG A 11 -4.56 -2.22 -10.19
C ARG A 11 -4.78 -0.90 -10.93
N THR A 12 -3.73 -0.29 -11.46
CA THR A 12 -3.85 0.92 -12.27
C THR A 12 -4.63 0.62 -13.54
N ALA A 13 -4.29 -0.46 -14.24
CA ALA A 13 -5.03 -0.92 -15.40
C ALA A 13 -6.51 -1.23 -15.06
N LYS A 14 -6.76 -1.97 -13.96
CA LYS A 14 -8.13 -2.25 -13.51
C LYS A 14 -8.94 -0.99 -13.16
N ASN A 15 -8.32 0.00 -12.55
CA ASN A 15 -8.99 1.28 -12.24
C ASN A 15 -9.30 2.05 -13.53
N MET A 16 -8.40 2.02 -14.51
CA MET A 16 -8.65 2.60 -15.85
C MET A 16 -9.83 1.92 -16.54
N ASP A 17 -9.91 0.57 -16.49
CA ASP A 17 -11.02 -0.17 -17.06
C ASP A 17 -12.34 0.20 -16.38
N ARG A 18 -12.39 0.30 -15.06
CA ARG A 18 -13.59 0.74 -14.32
C ARG A 18 -14.03 2.15 -14.65
N ILE A 19 -13.09 3.08 -14.81
CA ILE A 19 -13.41 4.44 -15.26
C ILE A 19 -13.95 4.40 -16.70
N ALA A 20 -13.36 3.58 -17.57
CA ALA A 20 -13.82 3.39 -18.93
C ALA A 20 -15.25 2.81 -19.02
N ASP A 21 -15.58 1.87 -18.14
CA ASP A 21 -16.92 1.29 -18.05
C ASP A 21 -17.98 2.31 -17.59
N LEU A 22 -17.64 3.14 -16.59
CA LEU A 22 -18.56 4.13 -16.03
C LEU A 22 -18.65 5.40 -16.89
N PHE A 23 -17.52 5.84 -17.44
CA PHE A 23 -17.38 7.10 -18.19
C PHE A 23 -16.57 6.90 -19.48
N PRO A 24 -17.09 6.15 -20.47
CA PRO A 24 -16.34 5.82 -21.69
C PRO A 24 -15.88 7.06 -22.47
N ASN A 25 -16.62 8.16 -22.42
CA ASN A 25 -16.27 9.40 -23.08
C ASN A 25 -15.07 10.15 -22.44
N CYS A 26 -14.66 9.74 -21.23
CA CYS A 26 -13.51 10.31 -20.55
C CYS A 26 -12.19 9.60 -20.90
N ILE A 27 -12.24 8.53 -21.70
CA ILE A 27 -11.04 7.82 -22.13
C ILE A 27 -10.58 8.36 -23.47
N THR A 28 -9.33 8.73 -23.54
CA THR A 28 -8.66 9.20 -24.75
C THR A 28 -7.30 8.51 -24.91
N GLU A 29 -6.63 8.80 -26.02
CA GLU A 29 -5.30 8.27 -26.31
C GLU A 29 -4.25 9.39 -26.16
N ALA A 30 -3.14 9.06 -25.49
CA ALA A 30 -1.97 9.92 -25.42
C ALA A 30 -0.73 9.15 -25.88
N LEU A 31 0.24 9.89 -26.41
CA LEU A 31 1.52 9.32 -26.81
C LEU A 31 2.22 8.74 -25.58
N ASP A 32 2.62 7.48 -25.68
CA ASP A 32 3.48 6.84 -24.71
C ASP A 32 4.95 7.15 -25.02
N GLU A 33 5.49 8.18 -24.37
CA GLU A 33 6.85 8.64 -24.65
C GLU A 33 7.91 7.60 -24.26
N GLU A 34 7.63 6.77 -23.26
CA GLU A 34 8.55 5.75 -22.76
C GLU A 34 8.74 4.60 -23.75
N HIS A 35 7.66 4.22 -24.47
CA HIS A 35 7.68 3.11 -25.40
C HIS A 35 7.69 3.54 -26.87
N SER A 36 7.69 4.84 -27.16
CA SER A 36 7.73 5.40 -28.50
C SER A 36 9.15 5.63 -28.99
N THR A 37 9.36 5.41 -30.28
CA THR A 37 10.59 5.76 -30.99
C THR A 37 10.29 6.76 -32.11
N PRO A 38 11.29 7.45 -32.70
CA PRO A 38 11.08 8.36 -33.80
C PRO A 38 10.33 7.73 -35.00
N ASP A 39 10.54 6.46 -35.23
CA ASP A 39 9.96 5.70 -36.35
C ASP A 39 8.71 4.89 -35.96
N HIS A 40 8.41 4.76 -34.66
CA HIS A 40 7.27 3.98 -34.17
C HIS A 40 6.61 4.67 -32.96
N LYS A 41 5.43 5.24 -33.19
CA LYS A 41 4.66 5.88 -32.12
C LYS A 41 3.75 4.87 -31.44
N VAL A 42 3.84 4.76 -30.14
CA VAL A 42 2.97 3.95 -29.29
C VAL A 42 2.02 4.89 -28.54
N TYR A 43 0.75 4.52 -28.49
CA TYR A 43 -0.28 5.28 -27.77
C TYR A 43 -0.80 4.44 -26.61
N LYS A 44 -1.11 5.11 -25.51
CA LYS A 44 -1.75 4.49 -24.33
C LYS A 44 -3.06 5.20 -24.01
N LYS A 45 -3.99 4.45 -23.44
CA LYS A 45 -5.25 4.99 -22.92
C LYS A 45 -4.98 5.84 -21.69
N VAL A 46 -5.59 7.02 -21.64
CA VAL A 46 -5.52 7.96 -20.51
C VAL A 46 -6.89 8.51 -20.18
N VAL A 47 -7.09 8.93 -18.92
CA VAL A 47 -8.32 9.62 -18.50
C VAL A 47 -8.21 11.09 -18.83
N ASN A 48 -9.21 11.62 -19.54
CA ASN A 48 -9.40 13.05 -19.71
C ASN A 48 -10.17 13.58 -18.49
N PHE A 49 -9.44 14.17 -17.54
CA PHE A 49 -10.03 14.70 -16.30
C PHE A 49 -10.96 15.89 -16.52
N ASP A 50 -10.76 16.70 -17.57
CA ASP A 50 -11.67 17.83 -17.87
C ASP A 50 -13.03 17.32 -18.33
N MET A 51 -13.06 16.27 -19.16
CA MET A 51 -14.31 15.61 -19.54
C MET A 51 -14.98 14.94 -18.35
N LEU A 52 -14.23 14.24 -17.52
CA LEU A 52 -14.76 13.60 -16.31
C LEU A 52 -15.36 14.66 -15.38
N ARG A 53 -14.66 15.78 -15.18
CA ARG A 53 -15.16 16.92 -14.39
C ARG A 53 -16.47 17.46 -14.95
N GLN A 54 -16.57 17.66 -16.26
CA GLN A 54 -17.80 18.13 -16.90
C GLN A 54 -18.98 17.16 -16.68
N MET A 55 -18.72 15.86 -16.71
CA MET A 55 -19.75 14.84 -16.49
C MET A 55 -20.19 14.76 -15.03
N LEU A 56 -19.32 15.06 -14.07
CA LEU A 56 -19.64 15.12 -12.64
C LEU A 56 -20.26 16.46 -12.22
N SER A 57 -20.14 17.48 -13.07
CA SER A 57 -20.81 18.80 -12.90
C SER A 57 -20.43 19.50 -11.59
N GLY A 58 -21.43 19.88 -10.77
CA GLY A 58 -21.24 20.63 -9.55
C GLY A 58 -20.68 19.86 -8.35
N ASP A 59 -20.52 18.54 -8.50
CA ASP A 59 -19.98 17.67 -7.42
C ASP A 59 -18.46 17.56 -7.46
N VAL A 60 -17.80 18.44 -8.19
CA VAL A 60 -16.33 18.49 -8.28
C VAL A 60 -15.80 19.68 -7.51
N LEU A 61 -14.86 19.39 -6.59
CA LEU A 61 -14.17 20.43 -5.86
C LEU A 61 -13.27 21.25 -6.82
N GLU A 62 -13.49 22.57 -6.86
CA GLU A 62 -12.69 23.52 -7.63
C GLU A 62 -11.79 24.33 -6.69
N GLY A 63 -10.50 24.42 -7.02
CA GLY A 63 -9.52 25.21 -6.27
C GLY A 63 -8.46 24.39 -5.55
N GLU A 64 -7.51 25.09 -4.95
CA GLU A 64 -6.39 24.48 -4.23
C GLU A 64 -6.71 24.23 -2.74
N GLU A 65 -7.76 24.86 -2.20
CA GLU A 65 -8.13 24.75 -0.80
C GLU A 65 -9.10 23.58 -0.59
N ALA A 66 -8.54 22.43 -0.18
CA ALA A 66 -9.29 21.28 0.24
C ALA A 66 -8.67 20.70 1.52
N TYR A 67 -9.49 20.12 2.38
CA TYR A 67 -8.94 19.34 3.49
C TYR A 67 -8.31 18.06 2.92
N GLU A 68 -7.00 17.96 3.05
CA GLU A 68 -6.24 16.79 2.63
C GLU A 68 -5.17 16.47 3.66
N PHE A 69 -5.14 15.24 4.13
CA PHE A 69 -4.02 14.76 4.92
C PHE A 69 -2.89 14.34 3.97
N THR A 70 -1.79 15.09 3.99
CA THR A 70 -0.68 14.87 3.05
C THR A 70 0.67 14.87 3.75
N TRP A 71 1.65 14.18 3.15
CA TRP A 71 3.04 14.10 3.60
C TRP A 71 3.97 13.87 2.42
N VAL A 72 5.28 14.03 2.65
CA VAL A 72 6.29 13.80 1.61
C VAL A 72 6.42 12.31 1.32
N GLY A 73 6.08 11.88 0.09
CA GLY A 73 6.11 10.48 -0.33
C GLY A 73 4.73 9.82 -0.49
N LYS A 74 3.63 10.46 -0.08
CA LYS A 74 2.27 9.90 -0.22
C LYS A 74 1.96 9.41 -1.64
N LYS A 75 2.25 10.23 -2.66
CA LYS A 75 2.01 9.84 -4.07
C LYS A 75 2.84 8.62 -4.48
N ALA A 76 4.09 8.55 -4.05
CA ALA A 76 4.95 7.40 -4.32
C ALA A 76 4.44 6.13 -3.63
N ALA A 77 3.94 6.23 -2.39
CA ALA A 77 3.34 5.11 -1.68
C ALA A 77 2.08 4.56 -2.39
N ILE A 78 1.25 5.45 -2.97
CA ILE A 78 0.10 5.04 -3.79
C ILE A 78 0.57 4.27 -5.04
N VAL A 79 1.57 4.78 -5.75
CA VAL A 79 2.12 4.13 -6.94
C VAL A 79 2.68 2.75 -6.58
N GLU A 80 3.48 2.66 -5.50
CA GLU A 80 4.07 1.40 -5.07
C GLU A 80 3.02 0.37 -4.67
N ALA A 81 1.98 0.75 -3.93
CA ALA A 81 0.87 -0.16 -3.59
C ALA A 81 0.18 -0.75 -4.84
N ASN A 82 0.09 0.02 -5.92
CA ASN A 82 -0.58 -0.39 -7.16
C ASN A 82 0.35 -1.10 -8.17
N LYS A 83 1.66 -1.00 -7.99
CA LYS A 83 2.64 -1.60 -8.90
C LYS A 83 2.57 -3.14 -8.83
N PRO A 84 2.40 -3.83 -9.98
CA PRO A 84 2.36 -5.28 -10.00
C PRO A 84 3.75 -5.89 -9.73
N ILE A 85 3.77 -7.10 -9.17
CA ILE A 85 5.00 -7.85 -8.92
C ILE A 85 4.99 -9.19 -9.67
N ARG A 86 6.18 -9.72 -9.95
CA ARG A 86 6.39 -11.00 -10.66
C ARG A 86 6.90 -12.10 -9.74
N LYS A 87 6.35 -12.15 -8.53
CA LYS A 87 6.67 -13.16 -7.52
C LYS A 87 5.50 -14.11 -7.34
N THR A 88 5.74 -15.23 -6.67
CA THR A 88 4.71 -16.21 -6.33
C THR A 88 5.00 -16.82 -4.96
N LEU A 89 3.96 -17.25 -4.27
CA LEU A 89 4.09 -18.02 -3.04
C LEU A 89 4.62 -19.42 -3.37
N ARG A 90 5.55 -19.91 -2.54
CA ARG A 90 6.12 -21.26 -2.68
C ARG A 90 5.69 -22.11 -1.50
N PRO A 91 5.02 -23.25 -1.75
CA PRO A 91 4.70 -24.21 -0.69
C PRO A 91 5.95 -24.78 -0.02
N CYS A 92 5.95 -24.85 1.32
CA CYS A 92 7.03 -25.43 2.14
C CYS A 92 6.52 -26.62 2.97
N PRO A 93 6.08 -27.76 2.34
CA PRO A 93 5.47 -28.88 3.06
C PRO A 93 6.36 -29.50 4.13
N LYS A 94 7.70 -29.47 3.92
CA LYS A 94 8.67 -30.07 4.85
C LYS A 94 8.82 -29.29 6.15
N GLU A 95 8.49 -28.02 6.14
CA GLU A 95 8.59 -27.08 7.27
C GLU A 95 7.23 -26.81 7.89
N SER A 96 6.18 -27.37 7.32
CA SER A 96 4.81 -27.19 7.77
C SER A 96 4.37 -28.31 8.70
N VAL A 97 3.53 -27.95 9.68
CA VAL A 97 2.88 -28.90 10.59
C VAL A 97 1.51 -29.26 10.03
N ASP A 98 1.20 -30.56 9.96
CA ASP A 98 -0.09 -31.07 9.48
C ASP A 98 -0.51 -30.54 8.10
N TRP A 99 0.43 -30.46 7.18
CA TRP A 99 0.26 -29.86 5.83
C TRP A 99 -1.01 -30.26 5.10
N ASP A 100 -1.38 -31.54 5.17
CA ASP A 100 -2.52 -32.07 4.43
C ASP A 100 -3.88 -31.77 5.08
N THR A 101 -3.91 -31.33 6.34
CA THR A 101 -5.12 -31.17 7.13
C THR A 101 -5.32 -29.78 7.73
N THR A 102 -4.25 -28.96 7.80
CA THR A 102 -4.35 -27.60 8.33
C THR A 102 -5.08 -26.67 7.36
N GLU A 103 -5.91 -25.80 7.91
CA GLU A 103 -6.52 -24.68 7.17
C GLU A 103 -5.77 -23.35 7.46
N ASN A 104 -4.73 -23.38 8.32
CA ASN A 104 -3.94 -22.21 8.66
C ASN A 104 -2.79 -22.02 7.66
N LEU A 105 -2.49 -20.76 7.32
CA LEU A 105 -1.38 -20.38 6.48
C LEU A 105 -0.41 -19.49 7.25
N TYR A 106 0.87 -19.81 7.21
CA TYR A 106 1.96 -18.94 7.58
C TYR A 106 2.69 -18.55 6.28
N ILE A 107 2.83 -17.25 6.03
CA ILE A 107 3.47 -16.73 4.82
C ILE A 107 4.65 -15.88 5.27
N GLU A 108 5.85 -16.28 4.85
CA GLU A 108 7.11 -15.60 5.14
C GLU A 108 7.53 -14.77 3.93
N GLY A 109 8.01 -13.53 4.17
CA GLY A 109 8.45 -12.61 3.15
C GLY A 109 8.02 -11.17 3.40
N ASP A 110 8.38 -10.26 2.50
CA ASP A 110 7.93 -8.87 2.56
C ASP A 110 6.40 -8.77 2.54
N ASN A 111 5.84 -8.13 3.55
CA ASN A 111 4.40 -8.09 3.73
C ASN A 111 3.68 -7.24 2.67
N LEU A 112 4.31 -6.22 2.08
CA LEU A 112 3.73 -5.45 0.99
C LEU A 112 3.57 -6.33 -0.26
N GLU A 113 4.60 -7.12 -0.58
CA GLU A 113 4.56 -8.07 -1.70
C GLU A 113 3.54 -9.20 -1.44
N VAL A 114 3.50 -9.74 -0.23
CA VAL A 114 2.51 -10.74 0.17
C VAL A 114 1.09 -10.20 0.01
N LEU A 115 0.81 -8.98 0.48
CA LEU A 115 -0.49 -8.33 0.30
C LEU A 115 -0.87 -8.17 -1.17
N LYS A 116 0.08 -7.89 -2.07
CA LYS A 116 -0.16 -7.84 -3.52
C LYS A 116 -0.54 -9.21 -4.09
N LEU A 117 0.13 -10.28 -3.65
CA LEU A 117 -0.16 -11.65 -4.08
C LEU A 117 -1.53 -12.15 -3.58
N LEU A 118 -1.91 -11.79 -2.37
CA LEU A 118 -3.18 -12.18 -1.77
C LEU A 118 -4.40 -11.55 -2.44
N GLN A 119 -4.23 -10.43 -3.18
CA GLN A 119 -5.33 -9.73 -3.85
C GLN A 119 -6.13 -10.64 -4.81
N GLU A 120 -5.51 -11.63 -5.44
CA GLU A 120 -6.20 -12.51 -6.38
C GLU A 120 -7.13 -13.53 -5.67
N SER A 121 -6.66 -14.07 -4.56
CA SER A 121 -7.35 -15.20 -3.90
C SER A 121 -8.27 -14.75 -2.77
N TYR A 122 -7.96 -13.62 -2.11
CA TYR A 122 -8.61 -13.18 -0.88
C TYR A 122 -9.32 -11.82 -1.00
N LEU A 123 -9.51 -11.29 -2.19
CA LEU A 123 -10.24 -10.03 -2.41
C LEU A 123 -11.64 -10.10 -1.78
N GLY A 124 -11.92 -9.21 -0.82
CA GLY A 124 -13.22 -9.14 -0.15
C GLY A 124 -13.59 -10.34 0.71
N LYS A 125 -12.62 -11.18 1.13
CA LYS A 125 -12.88 -12.42 1.88
C LYS A 125 -12.38 -12.43 3.31
N VAL A 126 -11.49 -11.50 3.68
CA VAL A 126 -10.88 -11.46 5.01
C VAL A 126 -11.86 -10.84 6.00
N LYS A 127 -12.21 -11.57 7.05
CA LYS A 127 -13.16 -11.13 8.06
C LYS A 127 -12.54 -10.24 9.11
N MET A 128 -11.28 -10.47 9.46
CA MET A 128 -10.56 -9.69 10.46
C MET A 128 -9.09 -9.57 10.06
N ILE A 129 -8.55 -8.37 10.22
CA ILE A 129 -7.12 -8.07 10.13
C ILE A 129 -6.69 -7.54 11.49
N TYR A 130 -5.58 -8.04 12.03
CA TYR A 130 -4.92 -7.47 13.18
C TYR A 130 -3.47 -7.15 12.80
N ILE A 131 -3.03 -5.92 13.05
CA ILE A 131 -1.65 -5.50 12.81
C ILE A 131 -1.05 -4.84 14.04
N ASP A 132 0.23 -5.06 14.22
CA ASP A 132 1.08 -4.47 15.24
C ASP A 132 2.31 -3.87 14.55
N PRO A 133 2.19 -2.66 13.98
CA PRO A 133 3.27 -2.04 13.21
C PRO A 133 4.34 -1.44 14.14
N PRO A 134 5.51 -1.06 13.62
CA PRO A 134 6.46 -0.24 14.37
C PRO A 134 5.79 1.04 14.87
N TYR A 135 6.01 1.41 16.14
CA TYR A 135 5.37 2.57 16.76
C TYR A 135 6.06 3.90 16.45
N ASN A 136 7.20 3.83 15.77
CA ASN A 136 8.00 5.00 15.39
C ASN A 136 8.56 5.79 16.60
N THR A 137 9.08 5.07 17.58
CA THR A 137 9.62 5.62 18.83
C THR A 137 11.01 6.26 18.68
N GLY A 138 11.54 6.37 17.44
CA GLY A 138 12.89 6.86 17.14
C GLY A 138 13.98 5.76 17.18
N ASN A 139 13.63 4.57 17.65
CA ASN A 139 14.50 3.39 17.64
C ASN A 139 13.99 2.27 16.74
N ASP A 140 12.81 2.45 16.17
CA ASP A 140 12.17 1.45 15.35
C ASP A 140 12.75 1.43 13.93
N PHE A 141 12.68 0.25 13.32
CA PHE A 141 13.00 0.08 11.93
C PHE A 141 11.74 0.23 11.07
N VAL A 142 11.84 1.00 10.01
CA VAL A 142 10.82 1.06 8.96
C VAL A 142 11.37 0.38 7.71
N TYR A 143 10.49 -0.29 6.96
CA TYR A 143 10.88 -0.88 5.70
C TYR A 143 11.19 0.22 4.68
N ALA A 144 12.33 0.09 3.99
CA ALA A 144 12.72 0.96 2.90
C ALA A 144 12.02 0.49 1.62
N ASP A 145 10.72 0.80 1.52
CA ASP A 145 10.00 0.60 0.27
C ASP A 145 10.60 1.53 -0.82
N ASP A 146 10.46 1.20 -2.11
CA ASP A 146 11.09 1.88 -3.25
C ASP A 146 10.71 3.36 -3.47
N PHE A 147 9.97 3.99 -2.56
CA PHE A 147 9.62 5.41 -2.68
C PHE A 147 10.70 6.38 -2.17
N ARG A 148 11.91 5.91 -1.92
CA ARG A 148 13.08 6.77 -1.68
C ARG A 148 13.77 7.11 -2.99
N MET A 149 13.84 8.39 -3.28
CA MET A 149 14.77 8.88 -4.30
C MET A 149 16.21 8.61 -3.83
N ALA A 150 16.95 7.83 -4.64
CA ALA A 150 18.39 7.62 -4.68
C ALA A 150 19.20 8.17 -3.49
N GLY A 151 19.45 7.33 -2.52
CA GLY A 151 20.47 7.45 -1.50
C GLY A 151 21.22 6.13 -1.37
N ASP A 152 21.60 5.53 -2.51
CA ASP A 152 22.09 4.14 -2.59
C ASP A 152 23.44 3.88 -1.93
N GLU A 153 24.25 4.93 -1.66
CA GLU A 153 25.58 4.74 -1.08
C GLU A 153 25.60 4.55 0.45
N TYR A 154 24.53 4.95 1.17
CA TYR A 154 24.52 4.88 2.63
C TYR A 154 23.96 3.57 3.19
N ALA A 155 23.21 2.83 2.41
CA ALA A 155 22.51 1.63 2.86
C ALA A 155 23.42 0.38 2.91
N GLU A 156 24.50 0.32 2.13
CA GLU A 156 25.47 -0.79 2.16
C GLU A 156 26.39 -0.74 3.39
N GLU A 157 26.72 0.47 3.88
CA GLU A 157 27.63 0.61 5.04
C GLU A 157 26.96 0.36 6.39
N ALA A 158 25.64 0.46 6.49
CA ALA A 158 24.92 0.34 7.78
C ALA A 158 24.49 -1.07 8.17
N GLY A 159 24.61 -2.08 7.31
CA GLY A 159 24.35 -3.49 7.63
C GLY A 159 22.92 -3.81 8.06
N LEU A 160 21.94 -3.01 7.65
CA LEU A 160 20.55 -3.11 8.05
C LEU A 160 19.73 -3.88 7.02
N VAL A 161 19.99 -5.17 6.96
CA VAL A 161 19.18 -6.12 6.17
C VAL A 161 18.60 -7.09 7.19
N ASP A 162 17.30 -7.39 7.08
CA ASP A 162 16.70 -8.45 7.88
C ASP A 162 17.23 -9.83 7.46
N ASN A 163 16.83 -10.87 8.18
CA ASN A 163 17.28 -12.24 7.89
C ASN A 163 16.84 -12.74 6.50
N GLU A 164 15.97 -12.01 5.81
CA GLU A 164 15.38 -12.33 4.52
C GLU A 164 15.96 -11.48 3.38
N GLY A 165 16.87 -10.54 3.69
CA GLY A 165 17.51 -9.67 2.72
C GLY A 165 16.75 -8.37 2.41
N ASN A 166 15.68 -8.04 3.16
CA ASN A 166 14.96 -6.79 3.00
C ASN A 166 15.71 -5.65 3.72
N ARG A 167 15.80 -4.50 3.06
CA ARG A 167 16.43 -3.32 3.68
C ARG A 167 15.50 -2.70 4.72
N MET A 168 15.94 -2.68 5.97
CA MET A 168 15.34 -1.92 7.04
C MET A 168 16.19 -0.72 7.38
N LEU A 169 15.58 0.41 7.61
CA LEU A 169 16.25 1.63 8.02
C LEU A 169 15.74 2.05 9.39
N LYS A 170 16.69 2.35 10.29
CA LYS A 170 16.33 2.94 11.56
C LYS A 170 15.77 4.33 11.31
N ASN A 171 14.51 4.54 11.68
CA ASN A 171 13.87 5.84 11.58
C ASN A 171 14.13 6.61 12.89
N THR A 172 15.02 7.58 12.83
CA THR A 172 15.42 8.36 14.00
C THR A 172 14.79 9.74 13.97
N ASP A 173 14.58 10.35 15.14
CA ASP A 173 14.03 11.71 15.29
C ASP A 173 14.80 12.78 14.54
N THR A 174 16.06 12.51 14.19
CA THR A 174 16.89 13.40 13.36
C THR A 174 16.58 13.29 11.87
N ASN A 175 15.80 12.30 11.45
CA ASN A 175 15.33 12.19 10.08
C ASN A 175 14.28 13.27 9.80
N GLY A 176 14.56 14.22 8.91
CA GLY A 176 13.60 15.24 8.50
C GLY A 176 12.31 14.73 7.86
N ARG A 177 12.23 13.41 7.61
CA ARG A 177 11.05 12.69 7.07
C ARG A 177 10.48 11.66 8.05
N PHE A 178 10.79 11.78 9.33
CA PHE A 178 10.48 10.81 10.37
C PHE A 178 9.04 10.25 10.29
N HIS A 179 8.04 11.12 10.40
CA HIS A 179 6.64 10.72 10.26
C HIS A 179 6.26 10.37 8.81
N SER A 180 6.84 11.05 7.82
CA SER A 180 6.52 10.84 6.40
C SER A 180 6.91 9.46 5.91
N ASP A 181 8.08 8.96 6.29
CA ASP A 181 8.56 7.64 5.88
C ASP A 181 7.71 6.56 6.54
N TRP A 182 7.35 6.73 7.83
CA TRP A 182 6.44 5.83 8.51
C TRP A 182 5.03 5.83 7.90
N CYS A 183 4.46 7.00 7.65
CA CYS A 183 3.16 7.13 6.99
C CYS A 183 3.13 6.45 5.62
N SER A 184 4.19 6.61 4.82
CA SER A 184 4.29 5.99 3.50
C SER A 184 4.30 4.47 3.58
N MET A 185 5.06 3.90 4.53
CA MET A 185 5.12 2.46 4.78
C MET A 185 3.74 1.90 5.19
N ILE A 186 3.07 2.55 6.13
CA ILE A 186 1.76 2.09 6.62
C ILE A 186 0.67 2.25 5.56
N TYR A 187 0.64 3.40 4.89
CA TYR A 187 -0.40 3.73 3.93
C TYR A 187 -0.50 2.72 2.77
N SER A 188 0.64 2.35 2.19
CA SER A 188 0.67 1.36 1.11
C SER A 188 0.07 0.01 1.52
N ARG A 189 0.34 -0.43 2.74
CA ARG A 189 -0.17 -1.69 3.30
C ARG A 189 -1.65 -1.63 3.64
N LEU A 190 -2.11 -0.54 4.23
CA LEU A 190 -3.54 -0.35 4.54
C LEU A 190 -4.40 -0.27 3.28
N MET A 191 -3.92 0.40 2.21
CA MET A 191 -4.61 0.43 0.91
C MET A 191 -4.87 -0.98 0.36
N LEU A 192 -3.88 -1.87 0.45
CA LEU A 192 -4.03 -3.26 0.02
C LEU A 192 -4.91 -4.07 0.97
N SER A 193 -4.76 -3.86 2.27
CA SER A 193 -5.54 -4.53 3.32
C SER A 193 -7.03 -4.23 3.20
N ARG A 194 -7.42 -2.99 2.89
CA ARG A 194 -8.81 -2.61 2.62
C ARG A 194 -9.48 -3.51 1.60
N ASN A 195 -8.77 -3.83 0.52
CA ASN A 195 -9.34 -4.65 -0.55
C ASN A 195 -9.53 -6.12 -0.17
N LEU A 196 -8.78 -6.60 0.81
CA LEU A 196 -8.91 -7.97 1.32
C LEU A 196 -10.10 -8.11 2.27
N LEU A 197 -10.46 -7.05 3.01
CA LEU A 197 -11.58 -7.07 3.95
C LEU A 197 -12.92 -7.32 3.22
N SER A 198 -13.74 -8.17 3.83
CA SER A 198 -15.15 -8.30 3.45
C SER A 198 -15.93 -7.05 3.85
N GLU A 199 -17.16 -6.87 3.32
CA GLU A 199 -18.02 -5.72 3.63
C GLU A 199 -18.31 -5.56 5.13
N ASP A 200 -18.37 -6.66 5.86
CA ASP A 200 -18.55 -6.72 7.30
C ASP A 200 -17.26 -7.08 8.04
N GLY A 201 -16.12 -6.89 7.39
CA GLY A 201 -14.79 -7.13 7.97
C GLY A 201 -14.33 -6.00 8.88
N VAL A 202 -13.42 -6.30 9.80
CA VAL A 202 -12.88 -5.34 10.77
C VAL A 202 -11.35 -5.39 10.79
N ILE A 203 -10.72 -4.23 11.01
CA ILE A 203 -9.28 -4.12 11.23
C ILE A 203 -9.01 -3.59 12.65
N PHE A 204 -8.05 -4.23 13.33
CA PHE A 204 -7.50 -3.80 14.61
C PHE A 204 -6.04 -3.43 14.42
N ILE A 205 -5.62 -2.34 15.02
CA ILE A 205 -4.26 -1.81 14.89
C ILE A 205 -3.76 -1.45 16.29
N SER A 206 -2.67 -2.11 16.74
CA SER A 206 -1.94 -1.67 17.92
C SER A 206 -1.06 -0.48 17.56
N ILE A 207 -1.05 0.54 18.37
CA ILE A 207 -0.21 1.73 18.22
C ILE A 207 -0.09 2.45 19.54
N ASP A 208 0.99 3.15 19.77
CA ASP A 208 1.18 4.04 20.91
C ASP A 208 0.92 5.52 20.53
N ASP A 209 1.18 6.41 21.46
CA ASP A 209 0.91 7.84 21.32
C ASP A 209 1.78 8.54 20.24
N HIS A 210 2.91 7.93 19.79
CA HIS A 210 3.81 8.57 18.82
C HIS A 210 3.17 8.78 17.45
N GLU A 211 2.41 7.80 16.97
CA GLU A 211 1.82 7.83 15.62
C GLU A 211 0.29 7.61 15.60
N GLN A 212 -0.36 7.58 16.77
CA GLN A 212 -1.80 7.34 16.86
C GLN A 212 -2.62 8.33 16.04
N GLU A 213 -2.29 9.63 16.07
CA GLU A 213 -3.01 10.65 15.29
C GLU A 213 -2.82 10.46 13.77
N ASN A 214 -1.61 10.16 13.34
CA ASN A 214 -1.32 9.90 11.93
C ASN A 214 -1.99 8.62 11.46
N MET A 215 -1.97 7.57 12.28
CA MET A 215 -2.69 6.31 11.99
C MET A 215 -4.19 6.56 11.83
N LYS A 216 -4.81 7.31 12.73
CA LYS A 216 -6.24 7.65 12.63
C LYS A 216 -6.55 8.34 11.30
N LYS A 217 -5.79 9.38 10.91
CA LYS A 217 -6.00 10.11 9.66
C LYS A 217 -5.80 9.23 8.42
N ILE A 218 -4.80 8.35 8.44
CA ILE A 218 -4.57 7.39 7.38
C ILE A 218 -5.75 6.41 7.26
N CYS A 219 -6.23 5.90 8.39
CA CYS A 219 -7.37 4.98 8.40
C CYS A 219 -8.66 5.66 7.92
N ASP A 220 -8.91 6.90 8.30
CA ASP A 220 -10.06 7.68 7.83
C ASP A 220 -10.03 7.85 6.32
N GLU A 221 -8.86 8.14 5.74
CA GLU A 221 -8.72 8.26 4.29
C GLU A 221 -8.87 6.91 3.57
N VAL A 222 -8.28 5.85 4.11
CA VAL A 222 -8.27 4.53 3.46
C VAL A 222 -9.61 3.82 3.61
N PHE A 223 -10.21 3.82 4.78
CA PHE A 223 -11.42 3.05 5.09
C PHE A 223 -12.70 3.89 5.12
N GLY A 224 -12.58 5.21 5.20
CA GLY A 224 -13.68 6.14 5.42
C GLY A 224 -13.87 6.46 6.90
N GLU A 225 -14.02 7.75 7.23
CA GLU A 225 -14.13 8.24 8.61
C GLU A 225 -15.39 7.66 9.33
N ASP A 226 -16.48 7.45 8.61
CA ASP A 226 -17.72 6.88 9.14
C ASP A 226 -17.58 5.42 9.58
N ASN A 227 -16.53 4.74 9.15
CA ASN A 227 -16.24 3.35 9.52
C ASN A 227 -15.37 3.22 10.78
N PHE A 228 -15.00 4.33 11.41
CA PHE A 228 -14.28 4.30 12.67
C PHE A 228 -15.19 3.85 13.80
N ILE A 229 -14.82 2.75 14.47
CA ILE A 229 -15.64 2.15 15.54
C ILE A 229 -15.25 2.71 16.89
N ALA A 230 -14.01 2.55 17.30
CA ALA A 230 -13.52 2.97 18.61
C ALA A 230 -11.99 2.95 18.70
N GLN A 231 -11.48 3.74 19.65
CA GLN A 231 -10.13 3.63 20.16
C GLN A 231 -10.19 2.99 21.55
N LEU A 232 -9.43 1.92 21.73
CA LEU A 232 -9.32 1.21 22.98
C LEU A 232 -7.99 1.58 23.66
N ILE A 233 -8.04 2.06 24.87
CA ILE A 233 -6.85 2.37 25.67
C ILE A 233 -6.53 1.15 26.50
N TRP A 234 -5.32 0.61 26.33
CA TRP A 234 -4.79 -0.49 27.12
C TRP A 234 -3.78 0.06 28.10
N GLU A 235 -4.12 0.08 29.37
CA GLU A 235 -3.19 0.45 30.45
C GLU A 235 -2.30 -0.77 30.76
N LEU A 236 -1.02 -0.70 30.37
CA LEU A 236 -0.03 -1.66 30.79
C LEU A 236 0.43 -1.32 32.21
N SER A 237 0.42 -2.32 33.11
CA SER A 237 0.90 -2.14 34.46
C SER A 237 2.36 -1.69 34.49
N LEU A 238 2.64 -0.57 35.16
CA LEU A 238 3.98 -0.02 35.35
C LEU A 238 4.91 -0.92 36.23
N ILE A 239 4.42 -2.06 36.69
CA ILE A 239 5.17 -2.98 37.58
C ILE A 239 6.23 -3.78 36.79
N HIS A 240 6.23 -3.74 35.48
CA HIS A 240 7.12 -4.52 34.61
C HIS A 240 8.02 -3.67 33.69
N ILE A 241 8.22 -2.40 34.01
CA ILE A 241 9.22 -1.55 33.38
C ILE A 241 10.47 -1.48 34.25
#